data_a01fcc6b8b3b03953b746fc310fd3440
#
_entry.id   a01fcc6b8b3b03953b746fc310fd3440
#
_cell.length_a   1.000
_cell.length_b   1.000
_cell.length_c   1.000
_cell.angle_alpha   90.00
_cell.angle_beta   90.00
_cell.angle_gamma   90.00
#
_symmetry.space_group_name_H-M   'P 1'
#
loop_
_entity.id
_entity.type
_entity.pdbx_description
1 polymer ?
#
loop_
_entity_poly.entity_id
_entity_poly.type
_entity_poly.pdbx_seq_one_letter_code
_entity_poly.pdbx_strand_id
1 'polypeptide(L)'
;MTVGQELAKLTGLKLFHNHMTIDLVSPIFDYSTKEAKRLVSLFRNEIFEEVSKSDLSGMIFTYVWAFDLQSDWDYIHHVVSIFESKGGTVYFVELEAELGERLERNKSPHRLEHKPKKRDIEWSENNLKETMKKHRLNPLHGEIEKEEYIKINNTYLSAKKVAEMIKEKFRL
;
A
#
# COMPACT_ATOMS: atom_id res chain seq x y z
N MET A 1 2.62 -2.73 -4.65
CA MET A 1 1.81 -3.42 -5.70
C MET A 1 2.49 -4.72 -6.13
N THR A 2 3.63 -4.73 -6.83
CA THR A 2 4.25 -5.97 -7.37
C THR A 2 4.51 -7.05 -6.30
N VAL A 3 5.07 -6.67 -5.14
CA VAL A 3 5.21 -7.61 -4.00
C VAL A 3 3.84 -8.13 -3.54
N GLY A 4 2.83 -7.25 -3.46
CA GLY A 4 1.47 -7.67 -3.11
C GLY A 4 0.85 -8.64 -4.12
N GLN A 5 1.14 -8.49 -5.42
CA GLN A 5 0.71 -9.44 -6.45
C GLN A 5 1.37 -10.81 -6.27
N GLU A 6 2.68 -10.85 -6.00
CA GLU A 6 3.37 -12.12 -5.73
C GLU A 6 2.89 -12.76 -4.43
N LEU A 7 2.67 -11.97 -3.37
CA LEU A 7 2.14 -12.48 -2.12
C LEU A 7 0.71 -13.05 -2.29
N ALA A 8 -0.14 -12.38 -3.07
CA ALA A 8 -1.48 -12.87 -3.38
C ALA A 8 -1.45 -14.22 -4.11
N LYS A 9 -0.51 -14.42 -5.06
CA LYS A 9 -0.32 -15.71 -5.74
C LYS A 9 0.11 -16.83 -4.78
N LEU A 10 0.96 -16.50 -3.79
CA LEU A 10 1.50 -17.48 -2.85
C LEU A 10 0.53 -17.86 -1.72
N THR A 11 -0.41 -16.98 -1.40
CA THR A 11 -1.28 -17.11 -0.21
C THR A 11 -2.76 -17.26 -0.54
N GLY A 12 -3.19 -16.86 -1.73
CA GLY A 12 -4.60 -16.76 -2.09
C GLY A 12 -5.31 -15.50 -1.55
N LEU A 13 -4.63 -14.67 -0.73
CA LEU A 13 -5.17 -13.40 -0.23
C LEU A 13 -5.50 -12.45 -1.38
N LYS A 14 -6.53 -11.63 -1.21
CA LYS A 14 -6.97 -10.69 -2.25
C LYS A 14 -6.15 -9.41 -2.20
N LEU A 15 -5.55 -9.03 -3.33
CA LEU A 15 -4.82 -7.76 -3.42
C LEU A 15 -5.76 -6.59 -3.66
N PHE A 16 -5.75 -5.63 -2.75
CA PHE A 16 -6.40 -4.34 -2.87
C PHE A 16 -5.34 -3.23 -2.79
N HIS A 17 -4.85 -2.76 -3.92
CA HIS A 17 -3.89 -1.67 -3.91
C HIS A 17 -4.59 -0.31 -3.98
N ASN A 18 -4.01 0.70 -3.34
CA ASN A 18 -4.62 2.02 -3.15
C ASN A 18 -5.03 2.74 -4.45
N HIS A 19 -4.42 2.40 -5.59
CA HIS A 19 -4.80 2.99 -6.88
C HIS A 19 -6.13 2.45 -7.44
N MET A 20 -6.61 1.28 -7.00
CA MET A 20 -7.88 0.74 -7.52
C MET A 20 -9.04 1.73 -7.35
N THR A 21 -9.17 2.31 -6.17
CA THR A 21 -10.20 3.32 -5.90
C THR A 21 -9.88 4.68 -6.50
N ILE A 22 -8.62 5.07 -6.56
CA ILE A 22 -8.18 6.31 -7.21
C ILE A 22 -8.48 6.25 -8.71
N ASP A 23 -8.15 5.15 -9.36
CA ASP A 23 -8.34 4.98 -10.80
C ASP A 23 -9.83 4.84 -11.17
N LEU A 24 -10.66 4.33 -10.25
CA LEU A 24 -12.11 4.30 -10.40
C LEU A 24 -12.73 5.71 -10.39
N VAL A 25 -12.28 6.58 -9.50
CA VAL A 25 -12.88 7.91 -9.30
C VAL A 25 -12.31 8.95 -10.25
N SER A 26 -11.04 8.83 -10.61
CA SER A 26 -10.29 9.86 -11.34
C SER A 26 -10.76 10.18 -12.76
N PRO A 27 -11.47 9.32 -13.49
CA PRO A 27 -12.08 9.71 -14.76
C PRO A 27 -13.20 10.74 -14.63
N ILE A 28 -13.78 10.86 -13.41
CA ILE A 28 -14.92 11.75 -13.13
C ILE A 28 -14.46 13.01 -12.38
N PHE A 29 -13.61 12.83 -11.36
CA PHE A 29 -13.13 13.90 -10.49
C PHE A 29 -11.59 13.88 -10.40
N ASP A 30 -10.96 15.04 -10.56
CA ASP A 30 -9.53 15.15 -10.28
C ASP A 30 -9.26 14.78 -8.81
N TYR A 31 -8.17 14.02 -8.56
CA TYR A 31 -7.85 13.50 -7.22
C TYR A 31 -7.53 14.59 -6.18
N SER A 32 -7.22 15.81 -6.63
CA SER A 32 -7.02 16.95 -5.73
C SER A 32 -8.33 17.46 -5.10
N THR A 33 -9.49 17.14 -5.70
CA THR A 33 -10.80 17.61 -5.27
C THR A 33 -11.29 16.91 -4.00
N LYS A 34 -12.14 17.61 -3.23
CA LYS A 34 -12.78 17.04 -2.02
C LYS A 34 -13.74 15.89 -2.37
N GLU A 35 -14.40 15.97 -3.51
CA GLU A 35 -15.33 14.96 -4.02
C GLU A 35 -14.58 13.65 -4.30
N ALA A 36 -13.45 13.71 -5.01
CA ALA A 36 -12.62 12.54 -5.28
C ALA A 36 -12.10 11.90 -3.99
N LYS A 37 -11.57 12.72 -3.06
CA LYS A 37 -11.06 12.23 -1.77
C LYS A 37 -12.15 11.54 -0.96
N ARG A 38 -13.34 12.15 -0.89
CA ARG A 38 -14.49 11.58 -0.19
C ARG A 38 -14.92 10.23 -0.80
N LEU A 39 -15.03 10.14 -2.12
CA LEU A 39 -15.44 8.91 -2.79
C LEU A 39 -14.39 7.81 -2.65
N VAL A 40 -13.11 8.14 -2.80
CA VAL A 40 -12.02 7.18 -2.58
C VAL A 40 -12.05 6.62 -1.16
N SER A 41 -12.24 7.49 -0.16
CA SER A 41 -12.36 7.07 1.25
C SER A 41 -13.59 6.20 1.47
N LEU A 42 -14.75 6.60 0.95
CA LEU A 42 -16.00 5.85 1.05
C LEU A 42 -15.84 4.43 0.48
N PHE A 43 -15.39 4.30 -0.77
CA PHE A 43 -15.22 3.00 -1.40
C PHE A 43 -14.23 2.10 -0.66
N ARG A 44 -13.15 2.65 -0.12
CA ARG A 44 -12.21 1.87 0.67
C ARG A 44 -12.83 1.36 1.96
N ASN A 45 -13.51 2.23 2.68
CA ASN A 45 -14.16 1.85 3.93
C ASN A 45 -15.20 0.75 3.72
N GLU A 46 -16.07 0.90 2.72
CA GLU A 46 -17.06 -0.15 2.40
C GLU A 46 -16.38 -1.48 2.06
N ILE A 47 -15.30 -1.46 1.24
CA ILE A 47 -14.57 -2.68 0.91
C ILE A 47 -13.94 -3.32 2.17
N PHE A 48 -13.34 -2.53 3.06
CA PHE A 48 -12.75 -3.06 4.30
C PHE A 48 -13.82 -3.67 5.21
N GLU A 49 -14.95 -2.97 5.37
CA GLU A 49 -16.07 -3.45 6.19
C GLU A 49 -16.63 -4.77 5.64
N GLU A 50 -16.85 -4.86 4.33
CA GLU A 50 -17.39 -6.07 3.73
C GLU A 50 -16.38 -7.23 3.77
N VAL A 51 -15.09 -6.96 3.52
CA VAL A 51 -14.04 -8.00 3.65
C VAL A 51 -13.93 -8.49 5.10
N SER A 52 -14.03 -7.59 6.09
CA SER A 52 -13.93 -7.97 7.50
C SER A 52 -15.07 -8.86 8.00
N LYS A 53 -16.20 -8.89 7.29
CA LYS A 53 -17.40 -9.68 7.58
C LYS A 53 -17.53 -10.92 6.71
N SER A 54 -16.72 -11.04 5.68
CA SER A 54 -16.81 -12.10 4.67
C SER A 54 -16.02 -13.37 5.07
N ASP A 55 -16.25 -14.46 4.34
CA ASP A 55 -15.50 -15.71 4.47
C ASP A 55 -14.11 -15.67 3.75
N LEU A 56 -13.66 -14.50 3.29
CA LEU A 56 -12.35 -14.36 2.69
C LEU A 56 -11.25 -14.58 3.74
N SER A 57 -10.23 -15.34 3.38
CA SER A 57 -9.07 -15.58 4.26
C SER A 57 -8.31 -14.30 4.64
N GLY A 58 -8.55 -13.20 3.91
CA GLY A 58 -7.97 -11.89 4.18
C GLY A 58 -7.62 -11.13 2.90
N MET A 59 -7.03 -9.97 3.09
CA MET A 59 -6.62 -9.12 1.97
C MET A 59 -5.23 -8.51 2.20
N ILE A 60 -4.60 -8.11 1.10
CA ILE A 60 -3.35 -7.36 1.08
C ILE A 60 -3.71 -5.93 0.67
N PHE A 61 -3.56 -4.98 1.59
CA PHE A 61 -3.75 -3.56 1.28
C PHE A 61 -2.39 -2.87 1.11
N THR A 62 -2.22 -2.08 0.04
CA THR A 62 -0.99 -1.30 -0.15
C THR A 62 -1.26 0.19 0.00
N TYR A 63 -0.50 0.83 0.85
CA TYR A 63 -0.63 2.25 1.18
C TYR A 63 0.74 2.94 1.17
N VAL A 64 0.77 4.22 0.84
CA VAL A 64 1.95 5.07 1.06
C VAL A 64 1.64 5.89 2.29
N TRP A 65 2.30 5.57 3.39
CA TRP A 65 2.09 6.17 4.70
C TRP A 65 3.09 7.29 4.93
N ALA A 66 2.58 8.50 5.20
CA ALA A 66 3.38 9.64 5.62
C ALA A 66 3.38 9.69 7.17
N PHE A 67 4.48 9.25 7.77
CA PHE A 67 4.62 9.13 9.23
C PHE A 67 4.67 10.47 9.97
N ASP A 68 4.83 11.57 9.26
CA ASP A 68 4.77 12.95 9.76
C ASP A 68 3.35 13.55 9.72
N LEU A 69 2.36 12.82 9.21
CA LEU A 69 0.97 13.26 9.12
C LEU A 69 0.06 12.48 10.07
N GLN A 70 -0.54 13.17 11.04
CA GLN A 70 -1.50 12.57 11.97
C GLN A 70 -2.71 11.95 11.23
N SER A 71 -3.17 12.57 10.15
CA SER A 71 -4.27 12.03 9.34
C SER A 71 -4.00 10.65 8.77
N ASP A 72 -2.74 10.33 8.45
CA ASP A 72 -2.38 9.01 7.95
C ASP A 72 -2.35 7.98 9.09
N TRP A 73 -1.90 8.37 10.28
CA TRP A 73 -2.00 7.55 11.48
C TRP A 73 -3.45 7.24 11.83
N ASP A 74 -4.32 8.26 11.86
CA ASP A 74 -5.74 8.11 12.15
C ASP A 74 -6.42 7.17 11.14
N TYR A 75 -6.05 7.31 9.85
CA TYR A 75 -6.56 6.44 8.80
C TYR A 75 -6.11 4.99 8.99
N ILE A 76 -4.83 4.74 9.29
CA ILE A 76 -4.32 3.39 9.52
C ILE A 76 -4.94 2.77 10.78
N HIS A 77 -5.07 3.53 11.87
CA HIS A 77 -5.75 3.07 13.09
C HIS A 77 -7.21 2.69 12.82
N HIS A 78 -7.91 3.50 12.00
CA HIS A 78 -9.28 3.20 11.59
C HIS A 78 -9.35 1.89 10.79
N VAL A 79 -8.50 1.72 9.77
CA VAL A 79 -8.47 0.48 8.98
C VAL A 79 -8.16 -0.75 9.85
N VAL A 80 -7.19 -0.63 10.75
CA VAL A 80 -6.83 -1.70 11.70
C VAL A 80 -8.03 -2.06 12.57
N SER A 81 -8.72 -1.06 13.13
CA SER A 81 -9.87 -1.29 14.02
C SER A 81 -11.03 -2.03 13.34
N ILE A 82 -11.24 -1.83 12.03
CA ILE A 82 -12.27 -2.56 11.26
C ILE A 82 -12.01 -4.07 11.32
N PHE A 83 -10.76 -4.50 11.09
CA PHE A 83 -10.42 -5.92 11.07
C PHE A 83 -10.27 -6.51 12.47
N GLU A 84 -9.56 -5.83 13.38
CA GLU A 84 -9.33 -6.32 14.75
C GLU A 84 -10.65 -6.45 15.54
N SER A 85 -11.63 -5.54 15.32
CA SER A 85 -12.95 -5.63 15.95
C SER A 85 -13.76 -6.87 15.53
N LYS A 86 -13.37 -7.52 14.44
CA LYS A 86 -13.96 -8.77 13.93
C LYS A 86 -13.10 -10.00 14.20
N GLY A 87 -12.04 -9.87 15.01
CA GLY A 87 -11.11 -10.95 15.33
C GLY A 87 -10.04 -11.20 14.27
N GLY A 88 -9.92 -10.32 13.27
CA GLY A 88 -8.85 -10.40 12.27
C GLY A 88 -7.50 -9.97 12.83
N THR A 89 -6.42 -10.53 12.30
CA THR A 89 -5.05 -10.10 12.61
C THR A 89 -4.52 -9.21 11.50
N VAL A 90 -3.90 -8.08 11.86
CA VAL A 90 -3.32 -7.13 10.91
C VAL A 90 -1.80 -7.20 10.96
N TYR A 91 -1.20 -7.57 9.83
CA TYR A 91 0.25 -7.65 9.65
C TYR A 91 0.78 -6.41 8.96
N PHE A 92 1.85 -5.83 9.49
CA PHE A 92 2.49 -4.65 8.94
C PHE A 92 3.78 -5.02 8.20
N VAL A 93 3.85 -4.64 6.93
CA VAL A 93 5.04 -4.86 6.09
C VAL A 93 5.56 -3.53 5.60
N GLU A 94 6.70 -3.12 6.11
CA GLU A 94 7.45 -1.98 5.58
C GLU A 94 8.39 -2.45 4.48
N LEU A 95 8.29 -1.81 3.32
CA LEU A 95 9.21 -2.01 2.20
C LEU A 95 10.04 -0.75 2.00
N GLU A 96 11.34 -0.91 2.07
CA GLU A 96 12.32 0.15 1.86
C GLU A 96 13.20 -0.20 0.65
N ALA A 97 13.55 0.79 -0.16
CA ALA A 97 14.51 0.64 -1.24
C ALA A 97 15.23 1.96 -1.53
N GLU A 98 16.46 1.86 -2.02
CA GLU A 98 17.26 3.00 -2.45
C GLU A 98 16.53 3.81 -3.53
N LEU A 99 16.75 5.13 -3.54
CA LEU A 99 16.06 6.03 -4.47
C LEU A 99 16.31 5.65 -5.93
N GLY A 100 17.54 5.30 -6.30
CA GLY A 100 17.89 4.88 -7.65
C GLY A 100 17.02 3.69 -8.12
N GLU A 101 16.92 2.65 -7.29
CA GLU A 101 16.09 1.48 -7.58
C GLU A 101 14.59 1.81 -7.65
N ARG A 102 14.12 2.72 -6.80
CA ARG A 102 12.72 3.19 -6.83
C ARG A 102 12.42 3.93 -8.13
N LEU A 103 13.34 4.75 -8.66
CA LEU A 103 13.22 5.45 -9.93
C LEU A 103 13.21 4.46 -11.10
N GLU A 104 14.11 3.47 -11.11
CA GLU A 104 14.11 2.43 -12.15
C GLU A 104 12.82 1.60 -12.13
N ARG A 105 12.35 1.19 -10.97
CA ARG A 105 11.06 0.50 -10.83
C ARG A 105 9.87 1.36 -11.27
N ASN A 106 10.00 2.68 -11.14
CA ASN A 106 8.94 3.62 -11.56
C ASN A 106 8.71 3.62 -13.08
N LYS A 107 9.74 3.28 -13.87
CA LYS A 107 9.72 3.21 -15.35
C LYS A 107 9.31 1.83 -15.88
N SER A 108 9.22 0.81 -15.01
CA SER A 108 9.02 -0.57 -15.46
C SER A 108 7.73 -0.73 -16.26
N PRO A 109 7.73 -1.50 -17.38
CA PRO A 109 6.53 -1.74 -18.18
C PRO A 109 5.35 -2.26 -17.35
N HIS A 110 5.63 -3.20 -16.45
CA HIS A 110 4.63 -3.75 -15.53
C HIS A 110 3.93 -2.66 -14.69
N ARG A 111 4.70 -1.66 -14.19
CA ARG A 111 4.11 -0.56 -13.42
C ARG A 111 3.25 0.35 -14.30
N LEU A 112 3.71 0.67 -15.49
CA LEU A 112 3.01 1.57 -16.42
C LEU A 112 1.71 0.95 -16.95
N GLU A 113 1.68 -0.37 -17.10
CA GLU A 113 0.47 -1.12 -17.44
C GLU A 113 -0.58 -1.02 -16.31
N HIS A 114 -0.17 -1.25 -15.05
CA HIS A 114 -1.08 -1.32 -13.90
C HIS A 114 -1.38 0.04 -13.24
N LYS A 115 -0.73 1.11 -13.67
CA LYS A 115 -0.93 2.47 -13.13
C LYS A 115 -0.96 3.50 -14.27
N PRO A 116 -2.06 3.61 -15.03
CA PRO A 116 -2.18 4.49 -16.19
C PRO A 116 -1.79 5.95 -15.91
N LYS A 117 -2.13 6.49 -14.73
CA LYS A 117 -1.75 7.84 -14.30
C LYS A 117 -0.25 8.06 -14.09
N LYS A 118 0.55 6.99 -14.05
CA LYS A 118 2.01 7.07 -13.88
C LYS A 118 2.76 6.89 -15.20
N ARG A 119 2.07 6.90 -16.36
CA ARG A 119 2.67 6.78 -17.69
C ARG A 119 3.45 8.02 -18.11
N ASP A 120 3.10 9.19 -17.58
CA ASP A 120 3.99 10.36 -17.62
C ASP A 120 5.13 10.12 -16.62
N ILE A 121 6.25 9.62 -17.16
CA ILE A 121 7.41 9.20 -16.37
C ILE A 121 8.04 10.39 -15.67
N GLU A 122 8.21 11.52 -16.37
CA GLU A 122 8.83 12.73 -15.82
C GLU A 122 8.02 13.26 -14.63
N TRP A 123 6.72 13.42 -14.82
CA TRP A 123 5.82 13.81 -13.75
C TRP A 123 5.85 12.81 -12.57
N SER A 124 5.84 11.51 -12.88
CA SER A 124 5.83 10.44 -11.87
C SER A 124 7.11 10.41 -11.04
N GLU A 125 8.28 10.65 -11.66
CA GLU A 125 9.57 10.76 -10.97
C GLU A 125 9.65 12.00 -10.10
N ASN A 126 9.24 13.16 -10.66
CA ASN A 126 9.21 14.42 -9.90
C ASN A 126 8.26 14.30 -8.69
N ASN A 127 7.08 13.73 -8.90
CA ASN A 127 6.13 13.47 -7.81
C ASN A 127 6.71 12.55 -6.73
N LEU A 128 7.47 11.49 -7.10
CA LEU A 128 8.16 10.62 -6.15
C LEU A 128 9.19 11.40 -5.32
N LYS A 129 10.06 12.17 -5.98
CA LYS A 129 11.11 12.97 -5.34
C LYS A 129 10.52 14.02 -4.39
N GLU A 130 9.50 14.75 -4.86
CA GLU A 130 8.85 15.79 -4.05
C GLU A 130 8.10 15.19 -2.84
N THR A 131 7.44 14.06 -3.00
CA THR A 131 6.79 13.38 -1.89
C THR A 131 7.81 12.96 -0.82
N MET A 132 8.96 12.44 -1.24
CA MET A 132 10.05 12.06 -0.32
C MET A 132 10.69 13.25 0.39
N LYS A 133 10.72 14.43 -0.25
CA LYS A 133 11.21 15.66 0.40
C LYS A 133 10.24 16.22 1.42
N LYS A 134 8.94 16.11 1.13
CA LYS A 134 7.86 16.71 1.94
C LYS A 134 7.48 15.85 3.12
N HIS A 135 7.56 14.53 2.97
CA HIS A 135 7.03 13.59 3.95
C HIS A 135 8.04 12.50 4.30
N ARG A 136 8.00 12.08 5.54
CA ARG A 136 8.71 10.91 6.03
C ARG A 136 7.91 9.65 5.69
N LEU A 137 8.39 8.89 4.71
CA LEU A 137 7.70 7.71 4.17
C LEU A 137 8.14 6.38 4.81
N ASN A 138 9.02 6.43 5.80
CA ASN A 138 9.43 5.29 6.60
C ASN A 138 9.35 5.67 8.08
N PRO A 139 8.98 4.74 8.98
CA PRO A 139 8.93 5.01 10.42
C PRO A 139 10.33 5.22 11.00
N LEU A 140 10.39 5.92 12.12
CA LEU A 140 11.57 5.92 12.98
C LEU A 140 11.70 4.55 13.67
N HIS A 141 12.90 4.28 14.19
CA HIS A 141 13.11 3.05 14.96
C HIS A 141 12.17 3.01 16.19
N GLY A 142 11.40 1.94 16.33
CA GLY A 142 10.45 1.77 17.41
C GLY A 142 9.12 2.52 17.26
N GLU A 143 8.89 3.26 16.16
CA GLU A 143 7.64 4.01 15.96
C GLU A 143 6.44 3.10 15.64
N ILE A 144 6.67 1.93 15.06
CA ILE A 144 5.66 0.87 14.93
C ILE A 144 5.90 -0.17 16.01
N GLU A 145 5.17 -0.07 17.10
CA GLU A 145 5.20 -0.99 18.24
C GLU A 145 4.16 -2.11 18.05
N LYS A 146 4.36 -2.95 17.02
CA LYS A 146 3.49 -4.11 16.73
C LYS A 146 4.35 -5.37 16.60
N GLU A 147 3.94 -6.46 17.24
CA GLU A 147 4.60 -7.77 17.10
C GLU A 147 4.51 -8.29 15.66
N GLU A 148 3.39 -8.01 15.01
CA GLU A 148 3.08 -8.38 13.63
C GLU A 148 3.65 -7.38 12.61
N TYR A 149 4.90 -6.97 12.82
CA TYR A 149 5.63 -6.05 11.94
C TYR A 149 6.90 -6.69 11.37
N ILE A 150 7.16 -6.40 10.11
CA ILE A 150 8.43 -6.70 9.44
C ILE A 150 8.87 -5.53 8.56
N LYS A 151 10.16 -5.17 8.67
CA LYS A 151 10.84 -4.24 7.75
C LYS A 151 11.73 -5.02 6.79
N ILE A 152 11.61 -4.77 5.49
CA ILE A 152 12.42 -5.41 4.45
C ILE A 152 13.03 -4.34 3.55
N ASN A 153 14.35 -4.24 3.53
CA ASN A 153 15.04 -3.52 2.47
C ASN A 153 15.05 -4.42 1.23
N ASN A 154 14.29 -4.01 0.23
CA ASN A 154 14.11 -4.80 -0.99
C ASN A 154 14.86 -4.23 -2.20
N THR A 155 15.87 -3.39 -2.00
CA THR A 155 16.66 -2.76 -3.07
C THR A 155 17.14 -3.80 -4.10
N TYR A 156 17.74 -4.89 -3.62
CA TYR A 156 18.31 -5.95 -4.47
C TYR A 156 17.51 -7.26 -4.44
N LEU A 157 16.25 -7.20 -3.97
CA LEU A 157 15.40 -8.39 -3.88
C LEU A 157 14.31 -8.36 -4.96
N SER A 158 14.04 -9.53 -5.54
CA SER A 158 12.88 -9.70 -6.41
C SER A 158 11.58 -9.62 -5.61
N ALA A 159 10.50 -9.21 -6.26
CA ALA A 159 9.19 -9.15 -5.63
C ALA A 159 8.72 -10.51 -5.09
N LYS A 160 9.06 -11.60 -5.80
CA LYS A 160 8.78 -12.97 -5.37
C LYS A 160 9.52 -13.32 -4.08
N LYS A 161 10.84 -13.01 -4.00
CA LYS A 161 11.63 -13.28 -2.80
C LYS A 161 11.09 -12.53 -1.59
N VAL A 162 10.71 -11.26 -1.76
CA VAL A 162 10.08 -10.46 -0.69
C VAL A 162 8.75 -11.07 -0.26
N ALA A 163 7.92 -11.53 -1.20
CA ALA A 163 6.66 -12.18 -0.88
C ALA A 163 6.86 -13.50 -0.10
N GLU A 164 7.87 -14.29 -0.46
CA GLU A 164 8.25 -15.51 0.28
C GLU A 164 8.66 -15.18 1.72
N MET A 165 9.48 -14.14 1.93
CA MET A 165 9.89 -13.69 3.27
C MET A 165 8.69 -13.26 4.13
N ILE A 166 7.73 -12.52 3.54
CA ILE A 166 6.51 -12.11 4.23
C ILE A 166 5.67 -13.32 4.62
N LYS A 167 5.45 -14.23 3.68
CA LYS A 167 4.70 -15.48 3.90
C LYS A 167 5.31 -16.31 5.02
N GLU A 168 6.62 -16.49 5.02
CA GLU A 168 7.35 -17.25 6.04
C GLU A 168 7.25 -16.59 7.42
N LYS A 169 7.50 -15.26 7.50
CA LYS A 169 7.44 -14.49 8.76
C LYS A 169 6.11 -14.61 9.45
N PHE A 170 5.00 -14.50 8.72
CA PHE A 170 3.64 -14.47 9.27
C PHE A 170 2.89 -15.80 9.12
N ARG A 171 3.52 -16.83 8.55
CA ARG A 171 2.94 -18.17 8.34
C ARG A 171 1.61 -18.16 7.57
N LEU A 172 1.58 -17.31 6.52
CA LEU A 172 0.40 -17.14 5.66
C LEU A 172 0.20 -18.30 4.67
#